data_e71640283adfdc1c9f43646884f853b7
#
_entry.id   e71640283adfdc1c9f43646884f853b7
#
_cell.length_a   1.000
_cell.length_b   1.000
_cell.length_c   1.000
_cell.angle_alpha   90.00
_cell.angle_beta   90.00
_cell.angle_gamma   90.00
#
_symmetry.space_group_name_H-M   'P 1'
#
loop_
_entity.id
_entity.type
_entity.pdbx_description
1 polymer ?
#
loop_
_entity_poly.entity_id
_entity_poly.type
_entity_poly.pdbx_seq_one_letter_code
_entity_poly.pdbx_strand_id
1 'polypeptide(L)'
;KMDEDKMDALRIKCENYYAQRTAYEWGSKYVADKVPIYLDAKSRDKLRECIVSVECNPQIQSLLNPDYLLEKPISKNESVLLIDVLVEHNGLSKVLKLKAKLDNFTYSPESNELVLNDLKTSGHYLTKFHESFDKYHYARQMAMYMWMLKLYIENEYKAKPTLKANMLVVSTVPDFRSGVFPVNNGHMLSGFTEFTTLLRRVAYYELYGYDAGGIL
;
A
#
# COMPACT_ATOMS: atom_id res chain seq x y z
N LYS A 1 26.96 -2.13 30.84
CA LYS A 1 25.88 -2.43 31.78
C LYS A 1 24.84 -1.33 31.65
N MET A 2 23.62 -1.69 31.37
CA MET A 2 22.50 -0.75 31.29
C MET A 2 22.12 -0.38 32.72
N ASP A 3 21.88 0.91 32.96
CA ASP A 3 21.51 1.48 34.24
C ASP A 3 20.17 0.87 34.71
N GLU A 4 20.05 0.57 35.99
CA GLU A 4 18.89 -0.13 36.60
C GLU A 4 17.61 0.67 36.38
N ASP A 5 17.68 1.99 36.45
CA ASP A 5 16.56 2.91 36.19
C ASP A 5 16.07 2.82 34.72
N LYS A 6 17.00 2.58 33.77
CA LYS A 6 16.64 2.38 32.34
C LYS A 6 16.00 1.02 32.11
N MET A 7 16.42 0.02 32.86
CA MET A 7 15.80 -1.32 32.80
C MET A 7 14.38 -1.30 33.32
N ASP A 8 14.13 -0.63 34.46
CA ASP A 8 12.80 -0.49 35.03
C ASP A 8 11.87 0.34 34.14
N ALA A 9 12.36 1.43 33.55
CA ALA A 9 11.61 2.20 32.59
C ALA A 9 11.25 1.39 31.31
N LEU A 10 12.16 0.51 30.86
CA LEU A 10 11.91 -0.39 29.73
C LEU A 10 10.88 -1.46 30.11
N ARG A 11 10.98 -2.03 31.31
CA ARG A 11 10.02 -3.02 31.84
C ARG A 11 8.61 -2.44 31.91
N ILE A 12 8.45 -1.24 32.47
CA ILE A 12 7.16 -0.54 32.55
C ILE A 12 6.59 -0.28 31.13
N LYS A 13 7.45 0.11 30.17
CA LYS A 13 7.01 0.27 28.77
C LYS A 13 6.54 -1.04 28.15
N CYS A 14 7.24 -2.15 28.40
CA CYS A 14 6.85 -3.46 27.89
C CYS A 14 5.54 -3.94 28.54
N GLU A 15 5.39 -3.79 29.85
CA GLU A 15 4.16 -4.15 30.57
C GLU A 15 2.96 -3.35 30.07
N ASN A 16 3.12 -2.04 29.87
CA ASN A 16 2.08 -1.20 29.28
C ASN A 16 1.75 -1.59 27.83
N TYR A 17 2.76 -1.93 27.04
CA TYR A 17 2.55 -2.41 25.68
C TYR A 17 1.76 -3.73 25.66
N TYR A 18 2.12 -4.70 26.51
CA TYR A 18 1.42 -5.98 26.61
C TYR A 18 0.00 -5.81 27.17
N ALA A 19 -0.20 -4.97 28.15
CA ALA A 19 -1.54 -4.66 28.67
C ALA A 19 -2.43 -4.00 27.60
N GLN A 20 -1.88 -3.08 26.80
CA GLN A 20 -2.58 -2.46 25.67
C GLN A 20 -2.88 -3.48 24.56
N ARG A 21 -1.94 -4.37 24.25
CA ARG A 21 -2.12 -5.43 23.27
C ARG A 21 -3.19 -6.43 23.70
N THR A 22 -3.21 -6.82 24.98
CA THR A 22 -4.22 -7.73 25.51
C THR A 22 -5.61 -7.09 25.49
N ALA A 23 -5.72 -5.80 25.84
CA ALA A 23 -6.97 -5.04 25.72
C ALA A 23 -7.41 -4.91 24.25
N TYR A 24 -6.46 -4.76 23.32
CA TYR A 24 -6.68 -4.76 21.89
C TYR A 24 -7.22 -6.11 21.39
N GLU A 25 -6.57 -7.22 21.74
CA GLU A 25 -6.99 -8.57 21.36
C GLU A 25 -8.38 -8.94 21.93
N TRP A 26 -8.68 -8.48 23.15
CA TRP A 26 -10.01 -8.62 23.76
C TRP A 26 -11.06 -7.74 23.09
N GLY A 27 -10.75 -6.49 22.80
CA GLY A 27 -11.64 -5.56 22.11
C GLY A 27 -11.97 -6.03 20.69
N SER A 28 -11.01 -6.58 19.97
CA SER A 28 -11.18 -7.09 18.59
C SER A 28 -12.13 -8.31 18.53
N LYS A 29 -12.27 -9.04 19.62
CA LYS A 29 -13.15 -10.21 19.71
C LYS A 29 -14.64 -9.83 19.84
N TYR A 30 -14.92 -8.58 20.28
CA TYR A 30 -16.28 -8.10 20.55
C TYR A 30 -16.73 -6.91 19.68
N VAL A 31 -15.81 -6.25 18.96
CA VAL A 31 -16.10 -5.10 18.09
C VAL A 31 -15.37 -5.32 16.77
N ALA A 32 -16.00 -6.05 15.86
CA ALA A 32 -15.38 -6.54 14.63
C ALA A 32 -14.76 -5.46 13.72
N ASP A 33 -15.09 -4.16 13.88
CA ASP A 33 -14.69 -3.09 12.96
C ASP A 33 -14.01 -1.86 13.59
N LYS A 34 -13.85 -1.80 14.90
CA LYS A 34 -13.26 -0.62 15.56
C LYS A 34 -12.23 -1.01 16.61
N VAL A 35 -11.01 -1.17 16.17
CA VAL A 35 -9.90 -1.37 17.09
C VAL A 35 -9.37 -0.02 17.54
N PRO A 36 -9.42 0.32 18.84
CA PRO A 36 -8.85 1.56 19.31
C PRO A 36 -7.32 1.56 19.14
N ILE A 37 -6.81 2.50 18.35
CA ILE A 37 -5.37 2.74 18.24
C ILE A 37 -5.01 3.77 19.30
N TYR A 38 -4.20 3.36 20.29
CA TYR A 38 -3.69 4.27 21.30
C TYR A 38 -2.44 4.98 20.78
N LEU A 39 -2.54 6.28 20.59
CA LEU A 39 -1.42 7.14 20.22
C LEU A 39 -1.03 8.01 21.41
N ASP A 40 0.27 8.19 21.66
CA ASP A 40 0.72 9.25 22.55
C ASP A 40 0.34 10.63 21.99
N ALA A 41 0.35 11.67 22.84
CA ALA A 41 -0.08 13.01 22.44
C ALA A 41 0.70 13.53 21.22
N LYS A 42 2.01 13.31 21.18
CA LYS A 42 2.88 13.76 20.08
C LYS A 42 2.57 13.06 18.76
N SER A 43 2.33 11.75 18.81
CA SER A 43 1.94 10.96 17.63
C SER A 43 0.56 11.34 17.11
N ARG A 44 -0.38 11.61 18.04
CA ARG A 44 -1.73 12.07 17.71
C ARG A 44 -1.70 13.45 17.04
N ASP A 45 -0.90 14.38 17.57
CA ASP A 45 -0.79 15.73 16.99
C ASP A 45 -0.16 15.67 15.61
N LYS A 46 0.91 14.89 15.41
CA LYS A 46 1.49 14.63 14.09
C LYS A 46 0.47 14.05 13.10
N LEU A 47 -0.31 13.06 13.53
CA LEU A 47 -1.33 12.45 12.68
C LEU A 47 -2.38 13.49 12.27
N ARG A 48 -2.81 14.35 13.20
CA ARG A 48 -3.75 15.43 12.91
C ARG A 48 -3.21 16.38 11.84
N GLU A 49 -1.97 16.83 11.97
CA GLU A 49 -1.33 17.71 10.99
C GLU A 49 -1.23 17.04 9.60
N CYS A 50 -0.89 15.74 9.56
CA CYS A 50 -0.87 14.98 8.33
C CYS A 50 -2.28 14.89 7.68
N ILE A 51 -3.31 14.63 8.48
CA ILE A 51 -4.70 14.56 8.00
C ILE A 51 -5.12 15.92 7.42
N VAL A 52 -4.91 17.00 8.16
CA VAL A 52 -5.23 18.37 7.70
C VAL A 52 -4.51 18.67 6.40
N SER A 53 -3.23 18.32 6.27
CA SER A 53 -2.47 18.53 5.04
C SER A 53 -3.06 17.80 3.84
N VAL A 54 -3.53 16.56 4.03
CA VAL A 54 -4.18 15.77 2.97
C VAL A 54 -5.55 16.33 2.64
N GLU A 55 -6.36 16.70 3.64
CA GLU A 55 -7.71 17.26 3.46
C GLU A 55 -7.68 18.63 2.78
N CYS A 56 -6.69 19.45 3.08
CA CYS A 56 -6.52 20.77 2.47
C CYS A 56 -5.83 20.76 1.11
N ASN A 57 -5.36 19.59 0.63
CA ASN A 57 -4.70 19.49 -0.68
C ASN A 57 -5.72 19.21 -1.79
N PRO A 58 -6.02 20.22 -2.67
CA PRO A 58 -7.07 20.07 -3.67
C PRO A 58 -6.77 19.00 -4.72
N GLN A 59 -5.50 18.75 -5.03
CA GLN A 59 -5.12 17.69 -5.97
C GLN A 59 -5.39 16.31 -5.39
N ILE A 60 -5.08 16.11 -4.11
CA ILE A 60 -5.36 14.84 -3.43
C ILE A 60 -6.87 14.65 -3.29
N GLN A 61 -7.60 15.71 -2.90
CA GLN A 61 -9.05 15.62 -2.73
C GLN A 61 -9.77 15.28 -4.04
N SER A 62 -9.35 15.85 -5.18
CA SER A 62 -9.94 15.52 -6.49
C SER A 62 -9.69 14.06 -6.90
N LEU A 63 -8.61 13.42 -6.43
CA LEU A 63 -8.32 12.01 -6.70
C LEU A 63 -9.08 11.06 -5.77
N LEU A 64 -9.24 11.44 -4.50
CA LEU A 64 -9.93 10.60 -3.51
C LEU A 64 -11.45 10.76 -3.57
N ASN A 65 -11.92 11.94 -3.92
CA ASN A 65 -13.32 12.33 -4.00
C ASN A 65 -13.64 12.91 -5.39
N PRO A 66 -13.59 12.10 -6.45
CA PRO A 66 -13.89 12.58 -7.80
C PRO A 66 -15.31 13.15 -7.87
N ASP A 67 -15.47 14.22 -8.63
CA ASP A 67 -16.74 14.90 -8.76
C ASP A 67 -17.77 14.00 -9.46
N TYR A 68 -18.84 13.64 -8.75
CA TYR A 68 -19.88 12.73 -9.23
C TYR A 68 -20.97 13.42 -10.09
N LEU A 69 -20.83 14.72 -10.38
CA LEU A 69 -21.88 15.47 -11.07
C LEU A 69 -22.03 15.10 -12.55
N LEU A 70 -21.02 14.58 -13.18
CA LEU A 70 -21.01 14.24 -14.61
C LEU A 70 -20.95 12.74 -14.88
N GLU A 71 -20.29 11.99 -14.03
CA GLU A 71 -20.14 10.53 -14.14
C GLU A 71 -20.37 9.90 -12.76
N LYS A 72 -20.76 8.63 -12.74
CA LYS A 72 -20.74 7.86 -11.50
C LYS A 72 -19.52 6.93 -11.50
N PRO A 73 -18.33 7.44 -11.20
CA PRO A 73 -17.15 6.60 -11.12
C PRO A 73 -17.30 5.58 -10.00
N ILE A 74 -16.74 4.41 -10.23
CA ILE A 74 -16.64 3.37 -9.21
C ILE A 74 -15.40 3.66 -8.40
N SER A 75 -15.57 4.31 -7.25
CA SER A 75 -14.48 4.56 -6.31
C SER A 75 -14.58 3.61 -5.12
N LYS A 76 -13.45 2.99 -4.77
CA LYS A 76 -13.37 2.09 -3.61
C LYS A 76 -12.12 2.36 -2.81
N ASN A 77 -12.28 2.41 -1.49
CA ASN A 77 -11.21 2.52 -0.52
C ASN A 77 -10.95 1.16 0.15
N GLU A 78 -9.73 0.95 0.61
CA GLU A 78 -9.33 -0.22 1.41
C GLU A 78 -9.73 -1.57 0.77
N SER A 79 -9.63 -1.66 -0.57
CA SER A 79 -10.08 -2.83 -1.32
C SER A 79 -9.06 -3.95 -1.29
N VAL A 80 -9.52 -5.17 -1.03
CA VAL A 80 -8.68 -6.37 -1.06
C VAL A 80 -8.92 -7.14 -2.35
N LEU A 81 -7.85 -7.37 -3.11
CA LEU A 81 -7.86 -8.24 -4.29
C LEU A 81 -7.11 -9.54 -3.98
N LEU A 82 -7.72 -10.65 -4.40
CA LEU A 82 -7.12 -11.99 -4.35
C LEU A 82 -7.16 -12.56 -5.75
N ILE A 83 -6.00 -12.97 -6.29
CA ILE A 83 -5.90 -13.51 -7.65
C ILE A 83 -4.99 -14.73 -7.62
N ASP A 84 -5.44 -15.80 -8.27
CA ASP A 84 -4.64 -16.99 -8.54
C ASP A 84 -3.89 -16.79 -9.87
N VAL A 85 -2.57 -16.94 -9.85
CA VAL A 85 -1.70 -16.74 -11.00
C VAL A 85 -0.97 -18.03 -11.33
N LEU A 86 -1.15 -18.54 -12.53
CA LEU A 86 -0.36 -19.65 -13.03
C LEU A 86 1.02 -19.14 -13.49
N VAL A 87 2.07 -19.62 -12.87
CA VAL A 87 3.45 -19.31 -13.23
C VAL A 87 4.12 -20.56 -13.78
N GLU A 88 4.64 -20.46 -14.99
CA GLU A 88 5.36 -21.54 -15.64
C GLU A 88 6.87 -21.34 -15.51
N HIS A 89 7.59 -22.40 -15.21
CA HIS A 89 9.03 -22.45 -15.13
C HIS A 89 9.57 -23.80 -15.57
N ASN A 90 10.42 -23.86 -16.60
CA ASN A 90 11.06 -25.07 -17.13
C ASN A 90 10.08 -26.22 -17.39
N GLY A 91 8.91 -25.94 -17.97
CA GLY A 91 7.88 -26.94 -18.28
C GLY A 91 7.04 -27.41 -17.08
N LEU A 92 7.31 -26.90 -15.90
CA LEU A 92 6.47 -27.08 -14.71
C LEU A 92 5.65 -25.81 -14.46
N SER A 93 4.49 -25.99 -13.87
CA SER A 93 3.60 -24.86 -13.55
C SER A 93 3.20 -24.88 -12.06
N LYS A 94 3.08 -23.71 -11.48
CA LYS A 94 2.62 -23.49 -10.10
C LYS A 94 1.59 -22.40 -10.07
N VAL A 95 0.50 -22.64 -9.34
CA VAL A 95 -0.47 -21.59 -9.03
C VAL A 95 -0.02 -20.87 -7.77
N LEU A 96 0.21 -19.57 -7.89
CA LEU A 96 0.53 -18.68 -6.78
C LEU A 96 -0.69 -17.83 -6.44
N LYS A 97 -0.97 -17.69 -5.14
CA LYS A 97 -2.04 -16.82 -4.63
C LYS A 97 -1.48 -15.45 -4.31
N LEU A 98 -1.91 -14.44 -5.05
CA LEU A 98 -1.53 -13.05 -4.82
C LEU A 98 -2.62 -12.32 -4.05
N LYS A 99 -2.19 -11.48 -3.11
CA LYS A 99 -3.04 -10.59 -2.35
C LYS A 99 -2.54 -9.16 -2.46
N ALA A 100 -3.42 -8.24 -2.80
CA ALA A 100 -3.20 -6.80 -2.71
C ALA A 100 -4.26 -6.17 -1.82
N LYS A 101 -3.87 -5.19 -1.01
CA LYS A 101 -4.77 -4.29 -0.32
C LYS A 101 -4.51 -2.90 -0.88
N LEU A 102 -5.49 -2.37 -1.60
CA LEU A 102 -5.41 -1.08 -2.29
C LEU A 102 -5.98 0.01 -1.39
N ASP A 103 -5.27 1.11 -1.22
CA ASP A 103 -5.77 2.23 -0.41
C ASP A 103 -6.98 2.90 -1.07
N ASN A 104 -6.87 3.21 -2.38
CA ASN A 104 -7.97 3.78 -3.16
C ASN A 104 -7.79 3.45 -4.64
N PHE A 105 -8.90 3.20 -5.33
CA PHE A 105 -8.95 3.25 -6.78
C PHE A 105 -10.26 3.85 -7.28
N THR A 106 -10.22 4.41 -8.46
CA THR A 106 -11.38 4.93 -9.18
C THR A 106 -11.39 4.41 -10.60
N TYR A 107 -12.53 3.86 -11.04
CA TYR A 107 -12.78 3.48 -12.42
C TYR A 107 -13.94 4.30 -12.98
N SER A 108 -13.70 5.02 -14.05
CA SER A 108 -14.70 5.79 -14.81
C SER A 108 -15.09 5.01 -16.07
N PRO A 109 -16.29 4.41 -16.14
CA PRO A 109 -16.73 3.67 -17.32
C PRO A 109 -16.85 4.53 -18.58
N GLU A 110 -17.25 5.79 -18.46
CA GLU A 110 -17.45 6.72 -19.61
C GLU A 110 -16.11 7.12 -20.25
N SER A 111 -15.13 7.52 -19.47
CA SER A 111 -13.79 7.83 -19.96
C SER A 111 -12.91 6.61 -20.16
N ASN A 112 -13.38 5.45 -19.70
CA ASN A 112 -12.63 4.19 -19.63
C ASN A 112 -11.25 4.37 -19.00
N GLU A 113 -11.21 5.11 -17.89
CA GLU A 113 -9.99 5.41 -17.13
C GLU A 113 -10.01 4.72 -15.77
N LEU A 114 -8.89 4.10 -15.43
CA LEU A 114 -8.63 3.46 -14.13
C LEU A 114 -7.49 4.19 -13.43
N VAL A 115 -7.76 4.74 -12.27
CA VAL A 115 -6.79 5.47 -11.45
C VAL A 115 -6.56 4.68 -10.17
N LEU A 116 -5.32 4.35 -9.89
CA LEU A 116 -4.86 3.74 -8.63
C LEU A 116 -4.15 4.81 -7.81
N ASN A 117 -4.58 5.01 -6.57
CA ASN A 117 -3.97 5.91 -5.62
C ASN A 117 -3.48 5.13 -4.39
N ASP A 118 -2.22 5.31 -4.02
CA ASP A 118 -1.60 4.65 -2.87
C ASP A 118 -1.07 5.72 -1.92
N LEU A 119 -1.53 5.70 -0.66
CA LEU A 119 -1.20 6.69 0.35
C LEU A 119 0.07 6.30 1.10
N LYS A 120 1.03 7.21 1.16
CA LYS A 120 2.30 7.00 1.87
C LYS A 120 2.62 8.13 2.82
N THR A 121 3.12 7.77 3.98
CA THR A 121 3.80 8.72 4.87
C THR A 121 5.30 8.71 4.57
N SER A 122 5.93 9.89 4.62
CA SER A 122 7.37 10.05 4.43
C SER A 122 8.01 10.67 5.67
N GLY A 123 9.05 10.05 6.21
CA GLY A 123 9.89 10.62 7.26
C GLY A 123 10.84 11.73 6.77
N HIS A 124 10.72 12.15 5.51
CA HIS A 124 11.51 13.18 4.85
C HIS A 124 10.61 14.22 4.20
N TYR A 125 11.19 15.37 3.86
CA TYR A 125 10.51 16.36 3.03
C TYR A 125 10.11 15.77 1.67
N LEU A 126 9.02 16.24 1.10
CA LEU A 126 8.50 15.71 -0.18
C LEU A 126 9.52 15.76 -1.32
N THR A 127 10.41 16.76 -1.32
CA THR A 127 11.50 16.88 -2.31
C THR A 127 12.46 15.70 -2.32
N LYS A 128 12.52 14.93 -1.21
CA LYS A 128 13.35 13.73 -1.07
C LYS A 128 12.55 12.43 -1.19
N PHE A 129 11.28 12.51 -1.57
CA PHE A 129 10.44 11.31 -1.64
C PHE A 129 10.95 10.28 -2.68
N HIS A 130 11.62 10.73 -3.74
CA HIS A 130 12.24 9.85 -4.73
C HIS A 130 13.22 8.85 -4.10
N GLU A 131 13.99 9.25 -3.06
CA GLU A 131 14.90 8.36 -2.32
C GLU A 131 14.11 7.21 -1.64
N SER A 132 12.93 7.54 -1.07
CA SER A 132 12.03 6.54 -0.47
C SER A 132 11.36 5.67 -1.54
N PHE A 133 11.00 6.26 -2.68
CA PHE A 133 10.38 5.56 -3.80
C PHE A 133 11.28 4.41 -4.30
N ASP A 134 12.55 4.69 -4.51
CA ASP A 134 13.54 3.71 -4.96
C ASP A 134 13.87 2.70 -3.85
N LYS A 135 14.17 3.19 -2.64
CA LYS A 135 14.57 2.37 -1.49
C LYS A 135 13.55 1.30 -1.13
N TYR A 136 12.26 1.63 -1.19
CA TYR A 136 11.17 0.71 -0.82
C TYR A 136 10.54 0.00 -2.01
N HIS A 137 11.13 0.14 -3.21
CA HIS A 137 10.65 -0.51 -4.44
C HIS A 137 9.16 -0.21 -4.72
N TYR A 138 8.74 1.03 -4.55
CA TYR A 138 7.35 1.40 -4.74
C TYR A 138 6.89 1.22 -6.20
N ALA A 139 7.80 1.35 -7.18
CA ALA A 139 7.49 1.02 -8.57
C ALA A 139 6.96 -0.41 -8.72
N ARG A 140 7.59 -1.37 -8.06
CA ARG A 140 7.18 -2.78 -8.06
C ARG A 140 5.81 -2.98 -7.38
N GLN A 141 5.59 -2.34 -6.24
CA GLN A 141 4.30 -2.40 -5.55
C GLN A 141 3.18 -1.86 -6.44
N MET A 142 3.37 -0.68 -7.01
CA MET A 142 2.37 -0.03 -7.87
C MET A 142 2.09 -0.84 -9.13
N ALA A 143 3.12 -1.41 -9.74
CA ALA A 143 2.96 -2.27 -10.92
C ALA A 143 2.17 -3.54 -10.62
N MET A 144 2.46 -4.22 -9.50
CA MET A 144 1.71 -5.38 -9.04
C MET A 144 0.23 -5.02 -8.77
N TYR A 145 -0.01 -3.95 -8.02
CA TYR A 145 -1.36 -3.51 -7.68
C TYR A 145 -2.17 -3.14 -8.92
N MET A 146 -1.57 -2.36 -9.84
CA MET A 146 -2.22 -1.96 -11.08
C MET A 146 -2.53 -3.16 -11.97
N TRP A 147 -1.60 -4.13 -12.07
CA TRP A 147 -1.82 -5.34 -12.85
C TRP A 147 -3.00 -6.17 -12.28
N MET A 148 -3.05 -6.37 -10.97
CA MET A 148 -4.15 -7.09 -10.32
C MET A 148 -5.49 -6.34 -10.47
N LEU A 149 -5.47 -5.02 -10.29
CA LEU A 149 -6.64 -4.17 -10.43
C LEU A 149 -7.16 -4.14 -11.88
N LYS A 150 -6.26 -4.07 -12.86
CA LYS A 150 -6.61 -4.16 -14.27
C LYS A 150 -7.34 -5.47 -14.58
N LEU A 151 -6.82 -6.61 -14.12
CA LEU A 151 -7.48 -7.91 -14.29
C LEU A 151 -8.86 -7.94 -13.64
N TYR A 152 -9.00 -7.35 -12.46
CA TYR A 152 -10.31 -7.23 -11.79
C TYR A 152 -11.30 -6.43 -12.64
N ILE A 153 -10.92 -5.26 -13.16
CA ILE A 153 -11.79 -4.42 -14.00
C ILE A 153 -12.13 -5.10 -15.33
N GLU A 154 -11.15 -5.74 -15.99
CA GLU A 154 -11.37 -6.49 -17.21
C GLU A 154 -12.38 -7.64 -17.02
N ASN A 155 -12.33 -8.32 -15.88
CA ASN A 155 -13.23 -9.43 -15.58
C ASN A 155 -14.64 -8.96 -15.18
N GLU A 156 -14.75 -7.95 -14.31
CA GLU A 156 -16.04 -7.48 -13.79
C GLU A 156 -16.80 -6.62 -14.80
N TYR A 157 -16.10 -5.72 -15.49
CA TYR A 157 -16.71 -4.70 -16.35
C TYR A 157 -16.50 -4.97 -17.84
N LYS A 158 -15.73 -6.01 -18.21
CA LYS A 158 -15.40 -6.36 -19.61
C LYS A 158 -14.74 -5.19 -20.37
N ALA A 159 -14.00 -4.35 -19.64
CA ALA A 159 -13.39 -3.12 -20.14
C ALA A 159 -11.85 -3.24 -20.18
N LYS A 160 -11.21 -2.49 -21.07
CA LYS A 160 -9.75 -2.34 -21.16
C LYS A 160 -9.38 -0.89 -20.87
N PRO A 161 -9.25 -0.51 -19.59
CA PRO A 161 -9.10 0.88 -19.21
C PRO A 161 -7.71 1.44 -19.55
N THR A 162 -7.66 2.76 -19.74
CA THR A 162 -6.43 3.55 -19.66
C THR A 162 -6.01 3.63 -18.19
N LEU A 163 -4.72 3.39 -17.92
CA LEU A 163 -4.21 3.24 -16.57
C LEU A 163 -3.47 4.49 -16.10
N LYS A 164 -3.79 4.95 -14.90
CA LYS A 164 -3.06 6.01 -14.18
C LYS A 164 -2.75 5.54 -12.76
N ALA A 165 -1.58 5.86 -12.26
CA ALA A 165 -1.15 5.50 -10.93
C ALA A 165 -0.52 6.71 -10.24
N ASN A 166 -0.90 6.95 -8.99
CA ASN A 166 -0.39 8.05 -8.18
C ASN A 166 0.01 7.55 -6.80
N MET A 167 1.07 8.13 -6.26
CA MET A 167 1.36 8.05 -4.84
C MET A 167 0.94 9.37 -4.19
N LEU A 168 0.06 9.28 -3.22
CA LEU A 168 -0.39 10.39 -2.40
C LEU A 168 0.50 10.43 -1.17
N VAL A 169 1.40 11.39 -1.09
CA VAL A 169 2.44 11.38 -0.07
C VAL A 169 2.23 12.52 0.91
N VAL A 170 2.30 12.22 2.21
CA VAL A 170 2.33 13.22 3.27
C VAL A 170 3.62 13.11 4.07
N SER A 171 4.31 14.23 4.22
CA SER A 171 5.51 14.35 5.05
C SER A 171 5.15 14.33 6.53
N THR A 172 5.87 13.57 7.34
CA THR A 172 5.75 13.55 8.81
C THR A 172 6.80 14.39 9.51
N VAL A 173 7.65 15.13 8.75
CA VAL A 173 8.53 16.15 9.31
C VAL A 173 7.80 17.49 9.48
N PRO A 174 8.30 18.41 10.32
CA PRO A 174 7.67 19.72 10.51
C PRO A 174 7.52 20.44 9.17
N ASP A 175 6.37 20.91 8.84
CA ASP A 175 5.68 21.48 7.71
C ASP A 175 4.56 20.58 7.14
N PHE A 176 4.61 19.28 7.43
CA PHE A 176 3.58 18.28 7.17
C PHE A 176 2.95 18.38 5.77
N ARG A 177 3.72 18.77 4.76
CA ARG A 177 3.20 18.95 3.40
C ARG A 177 2.76 17.63 2.77
N SER A 178 1.72 17.71 1.97
CA SER A 178 1.26 16.61 1.13
C SER A 178 1.42 16.92 -0.35
N GLY A 179 1.50 15.89 -1.18
CA GLY A 179 1.64 16.03 -2.62
C GLY A 179 1.27 14.78 -3.38
N VAL A 180 1.00 14.94 -4.67
CA VAL A 180 0.72 13.86 -5.61
C VAL A 180 1.96 13.60 -6.46
N PHE A 181 2.39 12.34 -6.50
CA PHE A 181 3.52 11.88 -7.31
C PHE A 181 3.00 10.86 -8.33
N PRO A 182 2.79 11.28 -9.59
CA PRO A 182 2.40 10.37 -10.65
C PRO A 182 3.47 9.32 -10.91
N VAL A 183 3.07 8.06 -10.97
CA VAL A 183 3.97 6.95 -11.33
C VAL A 183 3.96 6.80 -12.84
N ASN A 184 5.04 7.21 -13.49
CA ASN A 184 5.14 7.21 -14.94
C ASN A 184 5.29 5.80 -15.54
N ASN A 185 5.09 5.67 -16.85
CA ASN A 185 5.16 4.39 -17.56
C ASN A 185 6.52 3.70 -17.42
N GLY A 186 7.62 4.44 -17.33
CA GLY A 186 8.95 3.88 -17.12
C GLY A 186 9.07 3.17 -15.78
N HIS A 187 8.58 3.81 -14.69
CA HIS A 187 8.52 3.21 -13.37
C HIS A 187 7.59 1.99 -13.35
N MET A 188 6.43 2.08 -14.01
CA MET A 188 5.49 0.95 -14.09
C MET A 188 6.09 -0.25 -14.80
N LEU A 189 6.79 -0.04 -15.93
CA LEU A 189 7.45 -1.09 -16.69
C LEU A 189 8.60 -1.75 -15.91
N SER A 190 9.46 -0.94 -15.29
CA SER A 190 10.54 -1.43 -14.41
C SER A 190 9.98 -2.23 -13.24
N GLY A 191 8.98 -1.68 -12.56
CA GLY A 191 8.33 -2.35 -11.43
C GLY A 191 7.66 -3.66 -11.83
N PHE A 192 7.04 -3.73 -13.02
CA PHE A 192 6.44 -4.95 -13.53
C PHE A 192 7.50 -6.02 -13.86
N THR A 193 8.64 -5.61 -14.37
CA THR A 193 9.77 -6.52 -14.63
C THR A 193 10.30 -7.10 -13.31
N GLU A 194 10.49 -6.27 -12.28
CA GLU A 194 10.89 -6.75 -10.95
C GLU A 194 9.85 -7.69 -10.36
N PHE A 195 8.57 -7.32 -10.43
CA PHE A 195 7.45 -8.12 -9.91
C PHE A 195 7.40 -9.51 -10.57
N THR A 196 7.46 -9.57 -11.89
CA THR A 196 7.41 -10.85 -12.63
C THR A 196 8.63 -11.72 -12.37
N THR A 197 9.81 -11.10 -12.18
CA THR A 197 11.03 -11.81 -11.76
C THR A 197 10.84 -12.44 -10.38
N LEU A 198 10.29 -11.71 -9.43
CA LEU A 198 10.00 -12.26 -8.09
C LEU A 198 8.95 -13.37 -8.12
N LEU A 199 7.89 -13.24 -8.93
CA LEU A 199 6.91 -14.31 -9.10
C LEU A 199 7.56 -15.62 -9.57
N ARG A 200 8.44 -15.55 -10.57
CA ARG A 200 9.17 -16.73 -11.07
C ARG A 200 10.06 -17.33 -9.98
N ARG A 201 10.74 -16.49 -9.19
CA ARG A 201 11.57 -16.97 -8.07
C ARG A 201 10.74 -17.66 -7.01
N VAL A 202 9.60 -17.10 -6.62
CA VAL A 202 8.68 -17.73 -5.66
C VAL A 202 8.18 -19.06 -6.21
N ALA A 203 7.73 -19.12 -7.48
CA ALA A 203 7.30 -20.35 -8.11
C ALA A 203 8.41 -21.41 -8.14
N TYR A 204 9.65 -21.01 -8.42
CA TYR A 204 10.81 -21.89 -8.37
C TYR A 204 10.99 -22.52 -6.98
N TYR A 205 11.00 -21.72 -5.92
CA TYR A 205 11.16 -22.23 -4.56
C TYR A 205 9.98 -23.11 -4.11
N GLU A 206 8.79 -22.80 -4.56
CA GLU A 206 7.60 -23.62 -4.30
C GLU A 206 7.63 -24.98 -5.04
N LEU A 207 8.31 -25.05 -6.19
CA LEU A 207 8.43 -26.27 -6.98
C LEU A 207 9.59 -27.15 -6.52
N TYR A 208 10.71 -26.55 -6.13
CA TYR A 208 11.98 -27.27 -5.90
C TYR A 208 12.46 -27.24 -4.43
N GLY A 209 11.79 -26.47 -3.57
CA GLY A 209 12.18 -26.23 -2.17
C GLY A 209 13.22 -25.12 -2.03
N TYR A 210 13.32 -24.58 -0.81
CA TYR A 210 14.19 -23.43 -0.50
C TYR A 210 15.68 -23.77 -0.49
N ASP A 211 16.03 -25.06 -0.34
CA ASP A 211 17.42 -25.56 -0.33
C ASP A 211 17.97 -25.85 -1.73
N ALA A 212 17.16 -25.65 -2.76
CA ALA A 212 17.53 -25.97 -4.14
C ALA A 212 18.52 -24.98 -4.76
N GLY A 213 19.50 -24.46 -4.04
CA GLY A 213 20.68 -23.69 -4.46
C GLY A 213 20.67 -23.04 -5.85
N GLY A 214 19.50 -22.65 -6.32
CA GLY A 214 19.27 -22.24 -7.69
C GLY A 214 19.76 -20.83 -7.94
N ILE A 215 20.77 -20.72 -8.75
CA ILE A 215 21.15 -19.50 -9.45
C ILE A 215 20.04 -19.23 -10.49
N LEU A 216 19.27 -18.16 -10.28
CA LEU A 216 18.40 -17.57 -11.30
C LEU A 216 19.15 -16.47 -11.99
#